data_84b2a3861df36050888de9e0e9608387
#
_entry.id   84b2a3861df36050888de9e0e9608387
#
_cell.length_a   1.000
_cell.length_b   1.000
_cell.length_c   1.000
_cell.angle_alpha   90.00
_cell.angle_beta   90.00
_cell.angle_gamma   90.00
#
_symmetry.space_group_name_H-M   'P 1'
#
loop_
_entity.id
_entity.type
_entity.pdbx_description
1 polymer ?
#
loop_
_entity_poly.entity_id
_entity_poly.type
_entity_poly.pdbx_seq_one_letter_code
_entity_poly.pdbx_strand_id
1 'polypeptide(L)'
;MLLFRPVGLKELELIATSGNSAFPPRLPEQPIFYPVLNFEYAEQIARDWNATTPPFAGFVTCFEVEDAYAQNFDIHTVGGKIHQELWIPAEELEEFNRQIIGKITV
;
A
#
# COMPACT_ATOMS: atom_id res chain seq x y z
N MET A 1 -13.15 2.61 -1.01
CA MET A 1 -12.50 2.15 0.23
C MET A 1 -11.22 2.93 0.45
N LEU A 2 -11.08 3.53 1.60
CA LEU A 2 -9.88 4.25 1.97
C LEU A 2 -8.83 3.26 2.48
N LEU A 3 -7.64 3.30 1.89
CA LEU A 3 -6.55 2.39 2.22
C LEU A 3 -5.28 3.16 2.49
N PHE A 4 -4.34 2.50 3.16
CA PHE A 4 -3.04 3.05 3.52
C PHE A 4 -1.95 2.06 3.14
N ARG A 5 -0.77 2.58 2.83
CA ARG A 5 0.39 1.73 2.58
C ARG A 5 1.65 2.38 3.10
N PRO A 6 2.37 1.69 4.00
CA PRO A 6 3.68 2.16 4.42
C PRO A 6 4.69 1.90 3.30
N VAL A 7 5.54 2.88 3.01
CA VAL A 7 6.53 2.77 1.93
C VAL A 7 7.87 3.33 2.39
N GLY A 8 8.95 2.81 1.81
CA GLY A 8 10.27 3.39 1.94
C GLY A 8 10.46 4.51 0.91
N LEU A 9 11.62 5.17 0.98
CA LEU A 9 11.92 6.31 0.11
C LEU A 9 11.87 5.94 -1.38
N LYS A 10 12.42 4.78 -1.75
CA LYS A 10 12.47 4.36 -3.15
C LYS A 10 11.07 4.19 -3.74
N GLU A 11 10.19 3.54 -3.03
CA GLU A 11 8.81 3.37 -3.51
C GLU A 11 8.09 4.71 -3.59
N LEU A 12 8.32 5.60 -2.60
CA LEU A 12 7.73 6.93 -2.62
C LEU A 12 8.18 7.73 -3.86
N GLU A 13 9.46 7.64 -4.23
CA GLU A 13 9.99 8.29 -5.43
C GLU A 13 9.32 7.76 -6.70
N LEU A 14 9.13 6.45 -6.78
CA LEU A 14 8.48 5.82 -7.95
C LEU A 14 7.01 6.21 -8.05
N ILE A 15 6.31 6.34 -6.90
CA ILE A 15 4.95 6.84 -6.87
C ILE A 15 4.91 8.28 -7.41
N ALA A 16 5.82 9.13 -6.95
CA ALA A 16 5.90 10.51 -7.42
C ALA A 16 6.16 10.59 -8.92
N THR A 17 7.02 9.72 -9.45
CA THR A 17 7.32 9.64 -10.87
C THR A 17 6.08 9.29 -11.70
N SER A 18 5.14 8.53 -11.14
CA SER A 18 3.88 8.22 -11.81
C SER A 18 2.86 9.37 -11.78
N GLY A 19 3.22 10.50 -11.18
CA GLY A 19 2.29 11.60 -10.94
C GLY A 19 1.40 11.34 -9.74
N ASN A 20 1.85 10.57 -8.78
CA ASN A 20 1.11 10.16 -7.58
C ASN A 20 -0.18 9.39 -7.92
N SER A 21 -0.14 8.60 -8.99
CA SER A 21 -1.33 7.89 -9.48
C SER A 21 -1.20 6.37 -9.46
N ALA A 22 -0.01 5.83 -9.23
CA ALA A 22 0.20 4.39 -9.30
C ALA A 22 1.33 3.92 -8.37
N PHE A 23 1.16 2.74 -7.80
CA PHE A 23 2.24 2.03 -7.11
C PHE A 23 3.09 1.29 -8.15
N PRO A 24 4.41 1.21 -7.94
CA PRO A 24 5.30 0.56 -8.91
C PRO A 24 5.07 -0.96 -8.93
N PRO A 25 5.44 -1.63 -10.04
CA PRO A 25 5.35 -3.08 -10.12
C PRO A 25 6.13 -3.76 -9.00
N ARG A 26 5.65 -4.92 -8.57
CA ARG A 26 6.34 -5.72 -7.53
C ARG A 26 7.58 -6.38 -8.12
N LEU A 27 8.57 -6.61 -7.27
CA LEU A 27 9.74 -7.40 -7.64
C LEU A 27 9.36 -8.88 -7.74
N PRO A 28 10.12 -9.70 -8.50
CA PRO A 28 9.78 -11.12 -8.67
C PRO A 28 9.63 -11.90 -7.38
N GLU A 29 10.38 -11.55 -6.34
CA GLU A 29 10.32 -12.19 -5.03
C GLU A 29 9.19 -11.65 -4.14
N GLN A 30 8.38 -10.73 -4.64
CA GLN A 30 7.29 -10.08 -3.89
C GLN A 30 5.96 -10.37 -4.59
N PRO A 31 5.37 -11.56 -4.39
CA PRO A 31 4.17 -11.97 -5.14
C PRO A 31 2.88 -11.26 -4.72
N ILE A 32 2.88 -10.57 -3.59
CA ILE A 32 1.68 -9.94 -3.03
C ILE A 32 1.93 -8.46 -2.73
N PHE A 33 0.94 -7.62 -3.02
CA PHE A 33 0.91 -6.21 -2.64
C PHE A 33 -0.07 -6.07 -1.47
N TYR A 34 0.36 -5.41 -0.39
CA TYR A 34 -0.39 -5.35 0.86
C TYR A 34 -0.81 -3.93 1.23
N PRO A 35 -1.97 -3.43 0.79
CA PRO A 35 -2.53 -2.24 1.39
C PRO A 35 -3.21 -2.60 2.71
N VAL A 36 -3.21 -1.65 3.66
CA VAL A 36 -3.78 -1.87 4.98
C VAL A 36 -4.98 -0.96 5.20
N LEU A 37 -5.85 -1.33 6.16
CA LEU A 37 -7.15 -0.70 6.33
C LEU A 37 -7.18 0.45 7.32
N ASN A 38 -6.10 0.65 8.11
CA ASN A 38 -6.08 1.77 9.03
C ASN A 38 -4.70 2.42 9.11
N PHE A 39 -4.71 3.71 9.41
CA PHE A 39 -3.50 4.53 9.48
C PHE A 39 -2.55 4.04 10.56
N GLU A 40 -3.07 3.65 11.72
CA GLU A 40 -2.27 3.22 12.85
C GLU A 40 -1.38 2.03 12.51
N TYR A 41 -1.95 1.05 11.83
CA TYR A 41 -1.19 -0.11 11.38
C TYR A 41 -0.10 0.28 10.38
N ALA A 42 -0.46 1.12 9.39
CA ALA A 42 0.51 1.60 8.41
C ALA A 42 1.65 2.37 9.08
N GLU A 43 1.34 3.20 10.07
CA GLU A 43 2.34 3.96 10.81
C GLU A 43 3.28 3.04 11.59
N GLN A 44 2.75 1.99 12.22
CA GLN A 44 3.57 1.00 12.92
C GLN A 44 4.58 0.36 11.97
N ILE A 45 4.15 -0.06 10.80
CA ILE A 45 5.04 -0.70 9.82
C ILE A 45 6.08 0.31 9.32
N ALA A 46 5.67 1.54 9.02
CA ALA A 46 6.59 2.57 8.55
C ALA A 46 7.68 2.85 9.60
N ARG A 47 7.30 2.94 10.87
CA ARG A 47 8.23 3.20 11.97
C ARG A 47 9.12 2.00 12.27
N ASP A 48 8.54 0.81 12.34
CA ASP A 48 9.25 -0.37 12.83
C ASP A 48 10.01 -1.11 11.73
N TRP A 49 9.65 -0.91 10.49
CA TRP A 49 10.27 -1.59 9.35
C TRP A 49 10.97 -0.63 8.40
N ASN A 50 10.22 0.28 7.76
CA ASN A 50 10.79 1.16 6.74
C ASN A 50 11.84 2.11 7.32
N ALA A 51 11.59 2.67 8.51
CA ALA A 51 12.52 3.61 9.14
C ALA A 51 13.76 2.94 9.70
N THR A 52 13.74 1.62 9.92
CA THR A 52 14.88 0.86 10.45
C THR A 52 15.67 0.12 9.38
N THR A 53 15.21 0.16 8.14
CA THR A 53 15.86 -0.48 6.99
C THR A 53 16.44 0.61 6.08
N PRO A 54 17.65 0.48 5.55
CA PRO A 54 18.20 1.50 4.64
C PRO A 54 17.23 1.80 3.49
N PRO A 55 17.02 3.06 3.14
CA PRO A 55 17.71 4.28 3.61
C PRO A 55 17.16 4.92 4.91
N PHE A 56 16.53 4.16 5.77
CA PHE A 56 16.06 4.58 7.11
C PHE A 56 14.99 5.67 7.05
N ALA A 57 14.09 5.58 6.09
CA ALA A 57 12.97 6.50 5.97
C ALA A 57 11.69 5.71 5.72
N GLY A 58 10.63 6.04 6.45
CA GLY A 58 9.33 5.44 6.29
C GLY A 58 8.25 6.50 6.12
N PHE A 59 7.31 6.24 5.24
CA PHE A 59 6.21 7.16 4.93
C PHE A 59 4.91 6.37 4.88
N VAL A 60 3.79 7.01 5.24
CA VAL A 60 2.48 6.40 5.08
C VAL A 60 1.80 7.08 3.90
N THR A 61 1.40 6.30 2.92
CA THR A 61 0.57 6.78 1.82
C THR A 61 -0.89 6.51 2.11
N CYS A 62 -1.78 7.37 1.60
CA CYS A 62 -3.22 7.26 1.74
C CYS A 62 -3.84 7.38 0.35
N PHE A 63 -4.79 6.50 0.05
CA PHE A 63 -5.44 6.50 -1.27
C PHE A 63 -6.81 5.83 -1.17
N GLU A 64 -7.67 6.15 -2.13
CA GLU A 64 -9.01 5.58 -2.19
C GLU A 64 -9.14 4.68 -3.41
N VAL A 65 -9.78 3.52 -3.23
CA VAL A 65 -10.02 2.56 -4.29
C VAL A 65 -11.53 2.37 -4.43
N GLU A 66 -12.00 2.17 -5.66
CA GLU A 66 -13.41 1.93 -5.94
C GLU A 66 -13.93 0.78 -5.08
N ASP A 67 -15.03 1.01 -4.34
CA ASP A 67 -15.57 0.04 -3.40
C ASP A 67 -15.92 -1.30 -4.05
N ALA A 68 -16.58 -1.25 -5.18
CA ALA A 68 -17.00 -2.46 -5.89
C ALA A 68 -15.82 -3.33 -6.28
N TYR A 69 -14.70 -2.70 -6.64
CA TYR A 69 -13.48 -3.44 -6.98
C TYR A 69 -12.80 -4.00 -5.72
N ALA A 70 -12.68 -3.17 -4.68
CA ALA A 70 -12.02 -3.58 -3.44
C ALA A 70 -12.72 -4.77 -2.78
N GLN A 71 -14.03 -4.89 -2.92
CA GLN A 71 -14.82 -5.99 -2.36
C GLN A 71 -14.49 -7.36 -2.97
N ASN A 72 -13.73 -7.41 -4.06
CA ASN A 72 -13.27 -8.67 -4.64
C ASN A 72 -12.15 -9.32 -3.82
N PHE A 73 -11.59 -8.61 -2.85
CA PHE A 73 -10.48 -9.10 -2.04
C PHE A 73 -10.92 -9.26 -0.59
N ASP A 74 -10.51 -10.39 0.02
CA ASP A 74 -10.83 -10.65 1.42
C ASP A 74 -9.96 -9.78 2.34
N ILE A 75 -10.56 -9.36 3.46
CA ILE A 75 -9.82 -8.65 4.51
C ILE A 75 -9.16 -9.72 5.39
N HIS A 76 -7.84 -9.63 5.52
CA HIS A 76 -7.06 -10.52 6.37
C HIS A 76 -6.65 -9.79 7.66
N THR A 77 -6.96 -10.39 8.80
CA THR A 77 -6.53 -9.86 10.09
C THR A 77 -5.34 -10.69 10.55
N VAL A 78 -4.16 -10.05 10.63
CA VAL A 78 -2.90 -10.75 10.90
C VAL A 78 -2.29 -10.26 12.22
N GLY A 79 -2.82 -10.68 13.34
CA GLY A 79 -2.35 -10.24 14.65
C GLY A 79 -3.42 -9.51 15.42
N GLY A 80 -3.18 -8.25 15.83
CA GLY A 80 -4.15 -7.46 16.59
C GLY A 80 -5.33 -7.00 15.75
N LYS A 81 -6.33 -6.39 16.42
CA LYS A 81 -7.57 -5.94 15.77
C LYS A 81 -7.35 -4.95 14.65
N ILE A 82 -6.32 -4.08 14.76
CA ILE A 82 -6.04 -3.07 13.74
C ILE A 82 -5.21 -3.60 12.59
N HIS A 83 -4.65 -4.81 12.72
CA HIS A 83 -3.75 -5.40 11.72
C HIS A 83 -4.53 -6.04 10.58
N GLN A 84 -5.32 -5.23 9.89
CA GLN A 84 -6.15 -5.66 8.76
C GLN A 84 -5.53 -5.21 7.45
N GLU A 85 -5.49 -6.11 6.48
CA GLU A 85 -4.88 -5.86 5.18
C GLU A 85 -5.61 -6.57 4.05
N LEU A 86 -5.47 -6.06 2.83
CA LEU A 86 -5.86 -6.75 1.62
C LEU A 86 -4.62 -7.39 1.00
N TRP A 87 -4.80 -8.54 0.37
CA TRP A 87 -3.72 -9.23 -0.34
C TRP A 87 -4.02 -9.17 -1.84
N ILE A 88 -3.26 -8.31 -2.53
CA ILE A 88 -3.44 -8.11 -3.96
C ILE A 88 -2.33 -8.86 -4.69
N PRO A 89 -2.66 -9.87 -5.51
CA PRO A 89 -1.62 -10.56 -6.29
C PRO A 89 -0.84 -9.56 -7.15
N ALA A 90 0.46 -9.78 -7.28
CA ALA A 90 1.32 -8.86 -8.03
C ALA A 90 0.84 -8.63 -9.46
N GLU A 91 0.31 -9.67 -10.11
CA GLU A 91 -0.22 -9.58 -11.48
C GLU A 91 -1.51 -8.76 -11.57
N GLU A 92 -2.17 -8.50 -10.46
CA GLU A 92 -3.40 -7.69 -10.39
C GLU A 92 -3.11 -6.21 -10.11
N LEU A 93 -1.87 -5.87 -9.77
CA LEU A 93 -1.53 -4.53 -9.32
C LEU A 93 -1.80 -3.45 -10.38
N GLU A 94 -1.60 -3.76 -11.66
CA GLU A 94 -1.87 -2.81 -12.74
C GLU A 94 -3.35 -2.43 -12.76
N GLU A 95 -4.25 -3.39 -12.63
CA GLU A 95 -5.69 -3.12 -12.56
C GLU A 95 -6.04 -2.40 -11.26
N PHE A 96 -5.43 -2.82 -10.14
CA PHE A 96 -5.62 -2.15 -8.85
C PHE A 96 -5.29 -0.64 -8.97
N ASN A 97 -4.18 -0.31 -9.61
CA ASN A 97 -3.80 1.09 -9.83
C ASN A 97 -4.87 1.85 -10.62
N ARG A 98 -5.46 1.22 -11.63
CA ARG A 98 -6.53 1.85 -12.42
C ARG A 98 -7.79 2.14 -11.60
N GLN A 99 -7.98 1.43 -10.50
CA GLN A 99 -9.15 1.58 -9.63
C GLN A 99 -8.94 2.61 -8.51
N ILE A 100 -7.76 3.23 -8.45
CA ILE A 100 -7.50 4.30 -7.48
C ILE A 100 -8.24 5.56 -7.92
N ILE A 101 -9.03 6.13 -6.99
CA ILE A 101 -9.80 7.35 -7.22
C ILE A 101 -8.96 8.54 -6.76
N GLY A 102 -8.67 9.46 -7.69
CA GLY A 102 -7.84 10.63 -7.38
C GLY A 102 -6.37 10.27 -7.24
N LYS A 103 -5.66 10.95 -6.34
CA LYS A 103 -4.23 10.82 -6.17
C LYS A 103 -3.85 10.08 -4.89
N ILE A 104 -2.69 9.44 -4.92
CA ILE A 104 -2.06 8.89 -3.72
C ILE A 104 -1.45 10.07 -2.95
N THR A 105 -1.76 10.19 -1.66
CA THR A 105 -1.24 11.27 -0.80
C THR A 105 -0.35 10.69 0.29
N VAL A 106 0.45 11.55 0.89
CA VAL A 106 1.36 11.17 1.99
C VAL A 106 0.92 11.80 3.29
#